data_b1e779e96920fbabc42b2c79e914144a
#
_entry.id   b1e779e96920fbabc42b2c79e914144a
#
_cell.length_a   1.000
_cell.length_b   1.000
_cell.length_c   1.000
_cell.angle_alpha   90.00
_cell.angle_beta   90.00
_cell.angle_gamma   90.00
#
_symmetry.space_group_name_H-M   'P 1'
#
loop_
_entity.id
_entity.type
_entity.pdbx_description
1 polymer ?
#
loop_
_entity_poly.entity_id
_entity_poly.type
_entity_poly.pdbx_seq_one_letter_code
_entity_poly.pdbx_strand_id
1 'polypeptide(L)'
;GHAYVAHNGDVYFRVKSDPGYGKLSHLNLDDLESGNRELRSQMDDDLKEDPADFAVWKAAKPGEPSWNSPWGQGRPGWHIECSAMARKHLGKTIDLHAGGQDLIFPHHENEIAQSECANGCTFSHYWMHNGFLNINNQKMSKSANNFFTVREIADKYGYEPIRYFMLTAGYRMPLNYTVDLIESCKNSLERLYTCRDNLDFAIRNAHGTDTALTEKCEEARKKFKTAMDDDLNTPDALA
;
A
#
# COMPACT_ATOMS: atom_id res chain seq x y z
N GLY A 1 -25.22 -7.68 13.73
CA GLY A 1 -25.76 -8.54 12.68
C GLY A 1 -24.80 -8.81 11.55
N HIS A 2 -23.56 -8.19 11.56
CA HIS A 2 -22.61 -8.31 10.47
C HIS A 2 -21.62 -9.49 10.60
N ALA A 3 -21.66 -10.22 11.70
CA ALA A 3 -20.79 -11.38 11.92
C ALA A 3 -21.54 -12.52 12.59
N TYR A 4 -21.02 -13.73 12.43
CA TYR A 4 -21.57 -14.96 13.03
C TYR A 4 -20.46 -15.88 13.50
N VAL A 5 -20.78 -16.74 14.45
CA VAL A 5 -19.87 -17.74 15.01
C VAL A 5 -20.12 -19.07 14.34
N ALA A 6 -19.10 -19.66 13.74
CA ALA A 6 -19.16 -21.01 13.19
C ALA A 6 -19.03 -22.07 14.29
N HIS A 7 -19.42 -23.30 13.99
CA HIS A 7 -19.45 -24.40 14.97
C HIS A 7 -18.08 -24.77 15.54
N ASN A 8 -17.00 -24.41 14.84
CA ASN A 8 -15.61 -24.64 15.29
C ASN A 8 -15.06 -23.49 16.16
N GLY A 9 -15.84 -22.43 16.42
CA GLY A 9 -15.43 -21.26 17.18
C GLY A 9 -14.77 -20.15 16.37
N ASP A 10 -14.63 -20.30 15.04
CA ASP A 10 -14.26 -19.20 14.16
C ASP A 10 -15.41 -18.19 14.09
N VAL A 11 -15.06 -16.91 13.87
CA VAL A 11 -16.05 -15.86 13.62
C VAL A 11 -15.82 -15.29 12.23
N TYR A 12 -16.88 -15.26 11.44
CA TYR A 12 -16.86 -14.74 10.06
C TYR A 12 -17.67 -13.46 9.95
N PHE A 13 -17.19 -12.54 9.11
CA PHE A 13 -17.95 -11.39 8.66
C PHE A 13 -18.87 -11.83 7.53
N ARG A 14 -20.15 -11.46 7.62
CA ARG A 14 -21.18 -11.75 6.63
C ARG A 14 -21.14 -10.69 5.55
N VAL A 15 -20.45 -10.96 4.43
CA VAL A 15 -20.21 -9.98 3.35
C VAL A 15 -21.52 -9.45 2.77
N LYS A 16 -22.52 -10.29 2.57
CA LYS A 16 -23.88 -9.89 2.09
C LYS A 16 -24.63 -8.96 3.04
N SER A 17 -24.14 -8.75 4.26
CA SER A 17 -24.73 -7.78 5.19
C SER A 17 -24.23 -6.34 4.98
N ASP A 18 -23.21 -6.16 4.15
CA ASP A 18 -22.70 -4.85 3.74
C ASP A 18 -23.11 -4.57 2.28
N PRO A 19 -24.13 -3.73 2.04
CA PRO A 19 -24.54 -3.40 0.67
C PRO A 19 -23.50 -2.59 -0.11
N GLY A 20 -22.49 -2.05 0.57
CA GLY A 20 -21.38 -1.30 -0.04
C GLY A 20 -20.16 -2.13 -0.36
N TYR A 21 -20.17 -3.44 -0.11
CA TYR A 21 -19.02 -4.30 -0.37
C TYR A 21 -18.64 -4.31 -1.86
N GLY A 22 -17.34 -4.19 -2.13
CA GLY A 22 -16.81 -4.10 -3.50
C GLY A 22 -16.62 -2.67 -4.01
N LYS A 23 -16.92 -1.64 -3.21
CA LYS A 23 -16.84 -0.23 -3.65
C LYS A 23 -15.42 0.27 -3.97
N LEU A 24 -14.39 -0.32 -3.36
CA LEU A 24 -12.98 0.02 -3.63
C LEU A 24 -12.43 -0.80 -4.79
N SER A 25 -12.68 -2.09 -4.78
CA SER A 25 -12.17 -3.03 -5.78
C SER A 25 -12.98 -3.03 -7.08
N HIS A 26 -14.19 -2.43 -7.07
CA HIS A 26 -15.17 -2.49 -8.15
C HIS A 26 -15.58 -3.92 -8.53
N LEU A 27 -15.46 -4.86 -7.59
CA LEU A 27 -15.86 -6.24 -7.76
C LEU A 27 -17.34 -6.40 -7.43
N ASN A 28 -18.06 -7.10 -8.30
CA ASN A 28 -19.40 -7.55 -8.01
C ASN A 28 -19.33 -8.93 -7.30
N LEU A 29 -20.11 -9.10 -6.25
CA LEU A 29 -20.20 -10.38 -5.51
C LEU A 29 -20.60 -11.55 -6.43
N ASP A 30 -21.49 -11.32 -7.40
CA ASP A 30 -21.92 -12.32 -8.36
C ASP A 30 -20.76 -12.82 -9.24
N ASP A 31 -19.79 -11.96 -9.55
CA ASP A 31 -18.59 -12.32 -10.30
C ASP A 31 -17.62 -13.15 -9.46
N LEU A 32 -17.58 -12.95 -8.14
CA LEU A 32 -16.78 -13.74 -7.21
C LEU A 32 -17.30 -15.18 -7.07
N GLU A 33 -18.61 -15.37 -7.13
CA GLU A 33 -19.23 -16.72 -7.10
C GLU A 33 -18.90 -17.52 -8.36
N SER A 34 -18.78 -16.86 -9.52
CA SER A 34 -18.57 -17.51 -10.81
C SER A 34 -17.10 -17.79 -11.16
N GLY A 35 -16.14 -16.99 -10.64
CA GLY A 35 -14.75 -16.97 -11.08
C GLY A 35 -13.72 -17.65 -10.17
N ASN A 36 -13.98 -17.82 -8.88
CA ASN A 36 -12.98 -18.19 -7.88
C ASN A 36 -13.13 -19.61 -7.31
N ARG A 37 -13.24 -20.62 -8.17
CA ARG A 37 -13.10 -22.03 -7.74
C ARG A 37 -11.69 -22.35 -7.17
N GLU A 38 -10.66 -21.57 -7.52
CA GLU A 38 -9.28 -21.83 -7.11
C GLU A 38 -8.92 -21.30 -5.71
N LEU A 39 -9.68 -20.34 -5.13
CA LEU A 39 -9.48 -19.83 -3.77
C LEU A 39 -10.22 -20.64 -2.69
N ARG A 40 -10.97 -21.64 -3.06
CA ARG A 40 -11.67 -22.53 -2.15
C ARG A 40 -10.71 -23.58 -1.57
N SER A 41 -10.23 -23.36 -0.36
CA SER A 41 -9.74 -24.48 0.42
C SER A 41 -10.97 -25.33 0.79
N GLN A 42 -11.02 -26.57 0.36
CA GLN A 42 -12.13 -27.50 0.59
C GLN A 42 -12.52 -27.71 2.07
N MET A 43 -11.71 -27.21 3.02
CA MET A 43 -11.95 -27.30 4.45
C MET A 43 -12.74 -26.13 5.05
N ASP A 44 -12.85 -25.00 4.36
CA ASP A 44 -13.56 -23.81 4.87
C ASP A 44 -15.02 -23.70 4.36
N ASP A 45 -15.38 -24.43 3.30
CA ASP A 45 -16.72 -24.32 2.67
C ASP A 45 -17.86 -24.73 3.60
N ASP A 46 -17.64 -25.68 4.52
CA ASP A 46 -18.65 -26.13 5.48
C ASP A 46 -18.85 -25.19 6.68
N LEU A 47 -17.95 -24.21 6.86
CA LEU A 47 -17.95 -23.29 8.00
C LEU A 47 -18.59 -21.95 7.69
N LYS A 48 -18.66 -21.57 6.42
CA LYS A 48 -19.13 -20.27 5.97
C LYS A 48 -20.57 -20.34 5.49
N GLU A 49 -21.36 -19.30 5.82
CA GLU A 49 -22.70 -19.11 5.26
C GLU A 49 -22.62 -18.73 3.76
N ASP A 50 -21.55 -18.02 3.37
CA ASP A 50 -21.29 -17.61 2.00
C ASP A 50 -19.80 -17.74 1.69
N PRO A 51 -19.38 -18.18 0.49
CA PRO A 51 -17.98 -18.30 0.11
C PRO A 51 -17.18 -16.99 0.21
N ALA A 52 -17.83 -15.84 0.03
CA ALA A 52 -17.21 -14.52 0.14
C ALA A 52 -16.94 -14.09 1.59
N ASP A 53 -17.56 -14.74 2.57
CA ASP A 53 -17.38 -14.40 3.99
C ASP A 53 -15.92 -14.62 4.41
N PHE A 54 -15.42 -13.75 5.27
CA PHE A 54 -14.01 -13.79 5.69
C PHE A 54 -13.86 -13.80 7.22
N ALA A 55 -12.78 -14.43 7.69
CA ALA A 55 -12.57 -14.61 9.11
C ALA A 55 -12.19 -13.29 9.81
N VAL A 56 -12.93 -12.98 10.87
CA VAL A 56 -12.64 -11.90 11.83
C VAL A 56 -11.87 -12.45 13.03
N TRP A 57 -12.19 -13.67 13.45
CA TRP A 57 -11.54 -14.40 14.53
C TRP A 57 -11.37 -15.86 14.13
N LYS A 58 -10.20 -16.42 14.42
CA LYS A 58 -9.87 -17.82 14.19
C LYS A 58 -9.68 -18.55 15.51
N ALA A 59 -10.39 -19.65 15.70
CA ALA A 59 -10.20 -20.53 16.86
C ALA A 59 -8.76 -21.06 16.92
N ALA A 60 -8.21 -21.18 18.13
CA ALA A 60 -6.84 -21.57 18.34
C ALA A 60 -6.55 -23.00 17.87
N LYS A 61 -5.43 -23.17 17.18
CA LYS A 61 -4.84 -24.48 16.89
C LYS A 61 -3.70 -24.77 17.86
N PRO A 62 -3.40 -26.04 18.14
CA PRO A 62 -2.28 -26.41 19.01
C PRO A 62 -0.97 -25.77 18.53
N GLY A 63 -0.28 -25.06 19.46
CA GLY A 63 1.00 -24.41 19.18
C GLY A 63 0.92 -23.02 18.55
N GLU A 64 -0.27 -22.50 18.24
CA GLU A 64 -0.46 -21.11 17.78
C GLU A 64 -0.59 -20.13 18.97
N PRO A 65 -0.08 -18.89 18.86
CA PRO A 65 -0.42 -17.83 19.79
C PRO A 65 -1.93 -17.62 19.84
N SER A 66 -2.47 -17.48 21.05
CA SER A 66 -3.91 -17.31 21.22
C SER A 66 -4.26 -16.41 22.39
N TRP A 67 -5.44 -15.83 22.34
CA TRP A 67 -6.01 -14.94 23.35
C TRP A 67 -7.43 -15.38 23.70
N ASN A 68 -7.87 -14.99 24.90
CA ASN A 68 -9.26 -15.21 25.33
C ASN A 68 -10.21 -14.33 24.54
N SER A 69 -11.34 -14.89 24.13
CA SER A 69 -12.45 -14.16 23.55
C SER A 69 -13.80 -14.72 24.04
N PRO A 70 -14.93 -14.04 23.79
CA PRO A 70 -16.24 -14.58 24.07
C PRO A 70 -16.56 -15.89 23.35
N TRP A 71 -15.79 -16.19 22.29
CA TRP A 71 -15.97 -17.38 21.45
C TRP A 71 -14.95 -18.49 21.74
N GLY A 72 -14.13 -18.30 22.76
CA GLY A 72 -13.05 -19.21 23.14
C GLY A 72 -11.66 -18.68 22.85
N GLN A 73 -10.66 -19.55 23.03
CA GLN A 73 -9.27 -19.25 22.69
C GLN A 73 -9.10 -19.14 21.16
N GLY A 74 -8.42 -18.09 20.72
CA GLY A 74 -8.19 -17.87 19.31
C GLY A 74 -7.29 -16.66 19.02
N ARG A 75 -7.25 -16.27 17.77
CA ARG A 75 -6.50 -15.12 17.28
C ARG A 75 -7.32 -14.30 16.28
N PRO A 76 -7.03 -13.00 16.13
CA PRO A 76 -7.70 -12.19 15.11
C PRO A 76 -7.43 -12.74 13.70
N GLY A 77 -8.37 -12.54 12.80
CA GLY A 77 -8.16 -12.65 11.36
C GLY A 77 -7.24 -11.52 10.87
N TRP A 78 -6.61 -11.70 9.72
CA TRP A 78 -5.66 -10.73 9.20
C TRP A 78 -6.25 -9.32 9.04
N HIS A 79 -7.43 -9.20 8.46
CA HIS A 79 -8.01 -7.89 8.13
C HIS A 79 -8.41 -7.09 9.37
N ILE A 80 -8.90 -7.76 10.42
CA ILE A 80 -9.38 -7.08 11.64
C ILE A 80 -8.23 -6.48 12.45
N GLU A 81 -7.02 -7.00 12.32
CA GLU A 81 -5.84 -6.43 12.97
C GLU A 81 -5.64 -4.98 12.53
N CYS A 82 -5.64 -4.73 11.22
CA CYS A 82 -5.47 -3.39 10.65
C CYS A 82 -6.65 -2.48 11.00
N SER A 83 -7.89 -2.95 10.85
CA SER A 83 -9.10 -2.18 11.20
C SER A 83 -9.11 -1.76 12.66
N ALA A 84 -8.76 -2.67 13.58
CA ALA A 84 -8.73 -2.39 15.01
C ALA A 84 -7.59 -1.43 15.39
N MET A 85 -6.39 -1.59 14.80
CA MET A 85 -5.25 -0.71 15.03
C MET A 85 -5.50 0.69 14.46
N ALA A 86 -6.04 0.81 13.25
CA ALA A 86 -6.41 2.07 12.65
C ALA A 86 -7.41 2.81 13.55
N ARG A 87 -8.48 2.14 13.97
CA ARG A 87 -9.45 2.74 14.88
C ARG A 87 -8.85 3.20 16.21
N LYS A 88 -7.96 2.40 16.79
CA LYS A 88 -7.34 2.70 18.09
C LYS A 88 -6.39 3.89 18.03
N HIS A 89 -5.59 3.98 16.98
CA HIS A 89 -4.48 4.94 16.91
C HIS A 89 -4.78 6.17 16.03
N LEU A 90 -5.66 6.04 15.02
CA LEU A 90 -5.95 7.09 14.05
C LEU A 90 -7.40 7.58 14.11
N GLY A 91 -8.31 6.82 14.74
CA GLY A 91 -9.72 7.17 14.86
C GLY A 91 -10.64 6.35 13.99
N LYS A 92 -11.92 6.76 13.88
CA LYS A 92 -12.94 6.04 13.12
C LYS A 92 -12.80 6.22 11.62
N THR A 93 -12.33 7.39 11.21
CA THR A 93 -12.08 7.79 9.84
C THR A 93 -10.65 8.27 9.74
N ILE A 94 -9.93 7.83 8.72
CA ILE A 94 -8.56 8.23 8.42
C ILE A 94 -8.52 9.05 7.13
N ASP A 95 -7.53 9.93 7.00
CA ASP A 95 -7.43 10.77 5.79
C ASP A 95 -6.97 9.96 4.59
N LEU A 96 -5.89 9.18 4.76
CA LEU A 96 -5.27 8.43 3.70
C LEU A 96 -4.93 7.00 4.16
N HIS A 97 -5.36 5.99 3.38
CA HIS A 97 -4.95 4.61 3.51
C HIS A 97 -4.18 4.17 2.26
N ALA A 98 -3.04 3.53 2.46
CA ALA A 98 -2.18 3.16 1.34
C ALA A 98 -1.65 1.73 1.48
N GLY A 99 -1.33 1.10 0.35
CA GLY A 99 -0.72 -0.22 0.31
C GLY A 99 -0.36 -0.67 -1.10
N GLY A 100 0.04 -1.91 -1.27
CA GLY A 100 0.24 -2.51 -2.59
C GLY A 100 -1.08 -2.75 -3.34
N GLN A 101 -1.03 -2.79 -4.66
CA GLN A 101 -2.21 -3.09 -5.49
C GLN A 101 -2.85 -4.45 -5.17
N ASP A 102 -2.05 -5.41 -4.70
CA ASP A 102 -2.51 -6.73 -4.28
C ASP A 102 -3.35 -6.71 -2.99
N LEU A 103 -3.31 -5.61 -2.23
CA LEU A 103 -4.11 -5.42 -1.04
C LEU A 103 -5.49 -4.82 -1.31
N ILE A 104 -5.75 -4.27 -2.50
CA ILE A 104 -7.07 -3.71 -2.85
C ILE A 104 -8.15 -4.74 -2.52
N PHE A 105 -7.94 -5.96 -3.00
CA PHE A 105 -8.81 -7.09 -2.72
C PHE A 105 -7.98 -8.34 -2.37
N PRO A 106 -8.37 -9.07 -1.32
CA PRO A 106 -9.53 -8.81 -0.46
C PRO A 106 -9.25 -7.88 0.73
N HIS A 107 -7.98 -7.54 1.04
CA HIS A 107 -7.59 -6.98 2.34
C HIS A 107 -8.25 -5.62 2.64
N HIS A 108 -8.03 -4.62 1.79
CA HIS A 108 -8.57 -3.26 2.01
C HIS A 108 -10.10 -3.20 1.88
N GLU A 109 -10.68 -3.98 0.97
CA GLU A 109 -12.13 -4.10 0.88
C GLU A 109 -12.72 -4.65 2.18
N ASN A 110 -12.08 -5.67 2.77
CA ASN A 110 -12.49 -6.25 4.03
C ASN A 110 -12.29 -5.30 5.21
N GLU A 111 -11.23 -4.47 5.21
CA GLU A 111 -11.04 -3.42 6.20
C GLU A 111 -12.16 -2.38 6.16
N ILE A 112 -12.57 -1.97 4.95
CA ILE A 112 -13.71 -1.06 4.74
C ILE A 112 -14.98 -1.66 5.36
N ALA A 113 -15.32 -2.88 4.95
CA ALA A 113 -16.53 -3.55 5.43
C ALA A 113 -16.57 -3.65 6.96
N GLN A 114 -15.48 -4.10 7.59
CA GLN A 114 -15.37 -4.19 9.04
C GLN A 114 -15.51 -2.82 9.73
N SER A 115 -14.74 -1.84 9.24
CA SER A 115 -14.66 -0.52 9.87
C SER A 115 -15.95 0.26 9.73
N GLU A 116 -16.55 0.28 8.54
CA GLU A 116 -17.77 1.05 8.28
C GLU A 116 -19.00 0.42 8.93
N CYS A 117 -19.14 -0.90 8.87
CA CYS A 117 -20.23 -1.58 9.58
C CYS A 117 -20.14 -1.44 11.10
N ALA A 118 -18.92 -1.39 11.66
CA ALA A 118 -18.73 -1.22 13.09
C ALA A 118 -18.86 0.24 13.57
N ASN A 119 -18.49 1.21 12.74
CA ASN A 119 -18.37 2.62 13.13
C ASN A 119 -19.50 3.50 12.61
N GLY A 120 -20.21 3.08 11.56
CA GLY A 120 -21.29 3.84 10.91
C GLY A 120 -20.80 5.10 10.17
N CYS A 121 -19.54 5.11 9.73
CA CYS A 121 -18.95 6.24 9.01
C CYS A 121 -17.86 5.75 8.04
N THR A 122 -17.51 6.57 7.06
CA THR A 122 -16.44 6.28 6.09
C THR A 122 -15.14 5.94 6.78
N PHE A 123 -14.48 4.87 6.35
CA PHE A 123 -13.22 4.40 6.94
C PHE A 123 -12.03 5.25 6.48
N SER A 124 -11.88 5.52 5.19
CA SER A 124 -10.81 6.37 4.67
C SER A 124 -11.32 7.28 3.56
N HIS A 125 -10.83 8.54 3.56
CA HIS A 125 -11.19 9.51 2.53
C HIS A 125 -10.44 9.27 1.22
N TYR A 126 -9.15 8.89 1.30
CA TYR A 126 -8.29 8.69 0.13
C TYR A 126 -7.61 7.33 0.21
N TRP A 127 -7.43 6.72 -0.95
CA TRP A 127 -6.77 5.43 -1.13
C TRP A 127 -5.62 5.58 -2.12
N MET A 128 -4.45 5.06 -1.76
CA MET A 128 -3.29 5.01 -2.64
C MET A 128 -2.75 3.60 -2.75
N HIS A 129 -2.61 3.10 -3.97
CA HIS A 129 -2.09 1.76 -4.21
C HIS A 129 -0.87 1.83 -5.13
N ASN A 130 0.27 1.39 -4.63
CA ASN A 130 1.50 1.34 -5.40
C ASN A 130 1.61 0.04 -6.21
N GLY A 131 2.27 0.15 -7.36
CA GLY A 131 2.62 -0.99 -8.21
C GLY A 131 3.62 -1.94 -7.54
N PHE A 132 3.83 -3.10 -8.16
CA PHE A 132 4.75 -4.12 -7.66
C PHE A 132 6.22 -3.71 -7.86
N LEU A 133 7.07 -4.19 -6.96
CA LEU A 133 8.52 -4.18 -7.17
C LEU A 133 8.95 -5.50 -7.82
N ASN A 134 9.50 -5.39 -9.02
CA ASN A 134 10.10 -6.50 -9.74
C ASN A 134 11.63 -6.45 -9.61
N ILE A 135 12.28 -7.59 -9.76
CA ILE A 135 13.73 -7.72 -9.83
C ILE A 135 14.07 -8.42 -11.15
N ASN A 136 14.85 -7.74 -12.00
CA ASN A 136 15.18 -8.25 -13.34
C ASN A 136 13.93 -8.72 -14.11
N ASN A 137 12.88 -7.91 -14.12
CA ASN A 137 11.57 -8.19 -14.74
C ASN A 137 10.81 -9.40 -14.18
N GLN A 138 11.18 -9.90 -13.00
CA GLN A 138 10.48 -10.98 -12.33
C GLN A 138 9.91 -10.47 -10.99
N LYS A 139 8.73 -10.94 -10.62
CA LYS A 139 8.16 -10.63 -9.30
C LYS A 139 9.13 -11.07 -8.21
N MET A 140 9.43 -10.15 -7.29
CA MET A 140 10.27 -10.47 -6.14
C MET A 140 9.56 -11.47 -5.23
N SER A 141 10.21 -12.59 -4.93
CA SER A 141 9.70 -13.57 -3.98
C SER A 141 10.84 -14.36 -3.32
N LYS A 142 10.62 -14.82 -2.09
CA LYS A 142 11.58 -15.68 -1.38
C LYS A 142 11.76 -17.02 -2.09
N SER A 143 10.69 -17.56 -2.69
CA SER A 143 10.72 -18.84 -3.43
C SER A 143 11.52 -18.75 -4.74
N ALA A 144 11.58 -17.59 -5.37
CA ALA A 144 12.37 -17.35 -6.58
C ALA A 144 13.85 -17.04 -6.28
N ASN A 145 14.26 -17.01 -5.00
CA ASN A 145 15.61 -16.65 -4.55
C ASN A 145 16.15 -15.34 -5.15
N ASN A 146 15.24 -14.40 -5.46
CA ASN A 146 15.53 -13.06 -5.98
C ASN A 146 15.12 -11.97 -4.97
N PHE A 147 15.09 -12.30 -3.68
CA PHE A 147 14.70 -11.41 -2.60
C PHE A 147 15.92 -10.69 -2.04
N PHE A 148 15.87 -9.36 -2.00
CA PHE A 148 16.84 -8.50 -1.34
C PHE A 148 16.12 -7.60 -0.33
N THR A 149 16.77 -7.36 0.78
CA THR A 149 16.28 -6.37 1.74
C THR A 149 16.73 -4.96 1.35
N VAL A 150 15.95 -3.95 1.75
CA VAL A 150 16.38 -2.54 1.59
C VAL A 150 17.72 -2.29 2.26
N ARG A 151 18.00 -2.96 3.39
CA ARG A 151 19.25 -2.83 4.14
C ARG A 151 20.45 -3.32 3.31
N GLU A 152 20.36 -4.49 2.71
CA GLU A 152 21.44 -5.05 1.88
C GLU A 152 21.78 -4.14 0.70
N ILE A 153 20.77 -3.55 0.07
CA ILE A 153 21.00 -2.58 -1.02
C ILE A 153 21.58 -1.27 -0.47
N ALA A 154 21.08 -0.78 0.66
CA ALA A 154 21.54 0.45 1.29
C ALA A 154 22.97 0.37 1.82
N ASP A 155 23.41 -0.80 2.31
CA ASP A 155 24.78 -1.02 2.76
C ASP A 155 25.78 -0.85 1.60
N LYS A 156 25.35 -1.10 0.36
CA LYS A 156 26.18 -0.96 -0.84
C LYS A 156 26.07 0.43 -1.49
N TYR A 157 24.86 0.99 -1.58
CA TYR A 157 24.57 2.17 -2.41
C TYR A 157 24.12 3.39 -1.59
N GLY A 158 23.77 3.21 -0.31
CA GLY A 158 23.13 4.23 0.52
C GLY A 158 21.61 4.23 0.39
N TYR A 159 20.92 4.86 1.35
CA TYR A 159 19.45 4.93 1.37
C TYR A 159 18.86 5.94 0.37
N GLU A 160 19.57 7.03 0.10
CA GLU A 160 19.05 8.09 -0.77
C GLU A 160 18.91 7.68 -2.24
N PRO A 161 19.86 6.94 -2.86
CA PRO A 161 19.67 6.38 -4.19
C PRO A 161 18.45 5.47 -4.29
N ILE A 162 18.13 4.71 -3.22
CA ILE A 162 16.92 3.87 -3.17
C ILE A 162 15.67 4.75 -3.16
N ARG A 163 15.64 5.83 -2.36
CA ARG A 163 14.52 6.78 -2.36
C ARG A 163 14.33 7.43 -3.72
N TYR A 164 15.44 7.85 -4.35
CA TYR A 164 15.40 8.42 -5.69
C TYR A 164 14.85 7.41 -6.71
N PHE A 165 15.32 6.17 -6.66
CA PHE A 165 14.82 5.09 -7.51
C PHE A 165 13.30 4.92 -7.40
N MET A 166 12.73 4.97 -6.18
CA MET A 166 11.28 4.85 -5.98
C MET A 166 10.49 6.00 -6.64
N LEU A 167 11.12 7.15 -6.89
CA LEU A 167 10.51 8.32 -7.52
C LEU A 167 10.67 8.34 -9.05
N THR A 168 11.43 7.42 -9.64
CA THR A 168 11.68 7.40 -11.09
C THR A 168 10.52 6.86 -11.91
N ALA A 169 9.51 6.29 -11.27
CA ALA A 169 8.26 5.88 -11.90
C ALA A 169 7.07 6.41 -11.08
N GLY A 170 5.93 6.62 -11.74
CA GLY A 170 4.68 6.92 -11.06
C GLY A 170 4.32 5.78 -10.08
N TYR A 171 3.85 6.10 -8.89
CA TYR A 171 3.66 5.11 -7.81
C TYR A 171 2.72 3.95 -8.18
N ARG A 172 1.78 4.16 -9.11
CA ARG A 172 0.86 3.10 -9.59
C ARG A 172 1.55 2.10 -10.53
N MET A 173 2.69 2.47 -11.08
CA MET A 173 3.40 1.63 -12.05
C MET A 173 4.33 0.64 -11.35
N PRO A 174 4.52 -0.55 -11.92
CA PRO A 174 5.50 -1.48 -11.40
C PRO A 174 6.92 -0.90 -11.56
N LEU A 175 7.73 -1.01 -10.51
CA LEU A 175 9.14 -0.68 -10.52
C LEU A 175 9.97 -1.95 -10.80
N ASN A 176 10.98 -1.83 -11.66
CA ASN A 176 11.90 -2.93 -11.92
C ASN A 176 13.29 -2.59 -11.39
N TYR A 177 13.69 -3.24 -10.31
CA TYR A 177 15.02 -3.07 -9.75
C TYR A 177 16.05 -3.83 -10.58
N THR A 178 17.12 -3.15 -10.97
CA THR A 178 18.37 -3.72 -11.47
C THR A 178 19.54 -2.97 -10.84
N VAL A 179 20.72 -3.59 -10.84
CA VAL A 179 21.96 -2.95 -10.34
C VAL A 179 22.27 -1.70 -11.15
N ASP A 180 22.16 -1.76 -12.46
CA ASP A 180 22.46 -0.63 -13.34
C ASP A 180 21.53 0.57 -13.07
N LEU A 181 20.23 0.30 -12.77
CA LEU A 181 19.27 1.36 -12.47
C LEU A 181 19.58 2.05 -11.13
N ILE A 182 19.97 1.31 -10.10
CA ILE A 182 20.31 1.94 -8.82
C ILE A 182 21.61 2.75 -8.92
N GLU A 183 22.58 2.30 -9.71
CA GLU A 183 23.81 3.05 -9.99
C GLU A 183 23.51 4.32 -10.81
N SER A 184 22.63 4.24 -11.79
CA SER A 184 22.15 5.42 -12.52
C SER A 184 21.42 6.41 -11.59
N CYS A 185 20.59 5.93 -10.68
CA CYS A 185 19.93 6.77 -9.67
C CYS A 185 20.92 7.46 -8.75
N LYS A 186 21.99 6.77 -8.33
CA LYS A 186 23.07 7.37 -7.54
C LYS A 186 23.73 8.51 -8.30
N ASN A 187 24.12 8.30 -9.56
CA ASN A 187 24.74 9.33 -10.37
C ASN A 187 23.81 10.54 -10.60
N SER A 188 22.51 10.29 -10.82
CA SER A 188 21.53 11.36 -10.96
C SER A 188 21.38 12.18 -9.68
N LEU A 189 21.35 11.51 -8.54
CA LEU A 189 21.28 12.16 -7.23
C LEU A 189 22.53 13.01 -6.96
N GLU A 190 23.73 12.53 -7.29
CA GLU A 190 24.98 13.29 -7.17
C GLU A 190 24.96 14.57 -8.03
N ARG A 191 24.36 14.52 -9.22
CA ARG A 191 24.17 15.72 -10.06
C ARG A 191 23.24 16.74 -9.39
N LEU A 192 22.16 16.29 -8.73
CA LEU A 192 21.27 17.18 -7.99
C LEU A 192 21.98 17.82 -6.81
N TYR A 193 22.78 17.07 -6.06
CA TYR A 193 23.59 17.65 -4.97
C TYR A 193 24.63 18.63 -5.48
N THR A 194 25.32 18.34 -6.57
CA THR A 194 26.24 19.27 -7.19
C THR A 194 25.53 20.56 -7.61
N CYS A 195 24.35 20.46 -8.19
CA CYS A 195 23.53 21.63 -8.55
C CYS A 195 23.18 22.46 -7.30
N ARG A 196 22.72 21.81 -6.22
CA ARG A 196 22.42 22.48 -4.94
C ARG A 196 23.64 23.20 -4.39
N ASP A 197 24.79 22.54 -4.33
CA ASP A 197 26.02 23.12 -3.79
C ASP A 197 26.49 24.32 -4.62
N ASN A 198 26.34 24.25 -5.95
CA ASN A 198 26.61 25.37 -6.86
C ASN A 198 25.63 26.54 -6.62
N LEU A 199 24.36 26.26 -6.39
CA LEU A 199 23.35 27.27 -6.06
C LEU A 199 23.66 27.92 -4.71
N ASP A 200 24.00 27.15 -3.69
CA ASP A 200 24.39 27.64 -2.38
C ASP A 200 25.63 28.55 -2.47
N PHE A 201 26.62 28.17 -3.29
CA PHE A 201 27.79 29.02 -3.56
C PHE A 201 27.39 30.32 -4.26
N ALA A 202 26.54 30.24 -5.29
CA ALA A 202 26.07 31.40 -6.03
C ALA A 202 25.28 32.35 -5.12
N ILE A 203 24.39 31.87 -4.28
CA ILE A 203 23.59 32.67 -3.32
C ILE A 203 24.52 33.43 -2.36
N ARG A 204 25.58 32.78 -1.86
CA ARG A 204 26.53 33.43 -0.92
C ARG A 204 27.41 34.52 -1.58
N ASN A 205 27.65 34.42 -2.89
CA ASN A 205 28.57 35.30 -3.62
C ASN A 205 27.88 36.22 -4.63
N ALA A 206 26.58 36.09 -4.85
CA ALA A 206 25.85 36.91 -5.82
C ALA A 206 25.56 38.31 -5.28
N HIS A 207 25.67 39.31 -6.15
CA HIS A 207 25.30 40.67 -5.87
C HIS A 207 24.31 41.15 -6.94
N GLY A 208 23.10 41.53 -6.51
CA GLY A 208 22.04 42.02 -7.39
C GLY A 208 20.94 40.98 -7.67
N THR A 209 20.05 41.33 -8.59
CA THR A 209 18.91 40.54 -9.02
C THR A 209 18.93 40.31 -10.54
N ASP A 210 18.56 39.11 -10.98
CA ASP A 210 18.39 38.78 -12.40
C ASP A 210 16.93 38.39 -12.64
N THR A 211 16.20 39.26 -13.37
CA THR A 211 14.80 39.06 -13.66
C THR A 211 14.58 37.81 -14.52
N ALA A 212 15.46 37.57 -15.51
CA ALA A 212 15.33 36.41 -16.39
C ALA A 212 15.51 35.09 -15.63
N LEU A 213 16.42 35.07 -14.63
CA LEU A 213 16.59 33.90 -13.75
C LEU A 213 15.35 33.69 -12.87
N THR A 214 14.79 34.78 -12.34
CA THR A 214 13.56 34.72 -11.53
C THR A 214 12.39 34.11 -12.34
N GLU A 215 12.20 34.58 -13.59
CA GLU A 215 11.15 34.04 -14.47
C GLU A 215 11.33 32.54 -14.76
N LYS A 216 12.57 32.10 -15.04
CA LYS A 216 12.90 30.66 -15.21
C LYS A 216 12.63 29.83 -13.95
N CYS A 217 12.93 30.36 -12.78
CA CYS A 217 12.63 29.69 -11.51
C CYS A 217 11.12 29.53 -11.28
N GLU A 218 10.34 30.55 -11.59
CA GLU A 218 8.87 30.46 -11.49
C GLU A 218 8.28 29.50 -12.52
N GLU A 219 8.81 29.46 -13.74
CA GLU A 219 8.40 28.48 -14.74
C GLU A 219 8.71 27.03 -14.28
N ALA A 220 9.92 26.77 -13.78
CA ALA A 220 10.31 25.47 -13.25
C ALA A 220 9.42 25.05 -12.07
N ARG A 221 9.16 25.99 -11.14
CA ARG A 221 8.24 25.75 -10.01
C ARG A 221 6.82 25.41 -10.48
N LYS A 222 6.33 26.08 -11.51
CA LYS A 222 5.01 25.81 -12.10
C LYS A 222 4.98 24.42 -12.72
N LYS A 223 6.01 24.03 -13.48
CA LYS A 223 6.11 22.68 -14.08
C LYS A 223 6.12 21.60 -12.99
N PHE A 224 6.95 21.78 -11.96
CA PHE A 224 6.98 20.86 -10.81
C PHE A 224 5.61 20.70 -10.15
N LYS A 225 4.93 21.82 -9.86
CA LYS A 225 3.59 21.77 -9.25
C LYS A 225 2.59 21.06 -10.16
N THR A 226 2.60 21.37 -11.46
CA THR A 226 1.70 20.72 -12.42
C THR A 226 1.89 19.20 -12.44
N ALA A 227 3.14 18.73 -12.44
CA ALA A 227 3.44 17.29 -12.37
C ALA A 227 3.01 16.67 -11.04
N MET A 228 3.23 17.35 -9.92
CA MET A 228 2.81 16.84 -8.60
C MET A 228 1.29 16.88 -8.41
N ASP A 229 0.59 17.83 -9.03
CA ASP A 229 -0.88 17.92 -9.02
C ASP A 229 -1.52 16.83 -9.93
N ASP A 230 -0.75 16.23 -10.84
CA ASP A 230 -1.16 15.12 -11.69
C ASP A 230 -0.82 13.77 -11.02
N ASP A 231 -1.62 13.41 -10.02
CA ASP A 231 -1.52 12.15 -9.27
C ASP A 231 -0.09 11.84 -8.77
N LEU A 232 0.62 12.85 -8.29
CA LEU A 232 2.01 12.73 -7.81
C LEU A 232 2.96 12.16 -8.89
N ASN A 233 2.92 12.72 -10.09
CA ASN A 233 3.78 12.32 -11.21
C ASN A 233 5.23 12.75 -10.94
N THR A 234 5.90 11.99 -10.08
CA THR A 234 7.28 12.26 -9.66
C THR A 234 8.30 12.16 -10.81
N PRO A 235 8.16 11.29 -11.82
CA PRO A 235 9.06 11.29 -12.98
C PRO A 235 9.10 12.64 -13.70
N ASP A 236 7.95 13.23 -13.99
CA ASP A 236 7.88 14.53 -14.66
C ASP A 236 8.28 15.67 -13.73
N ALA A 237 8.09 15.53 -12.42
CA ALA A 237 8.54 16.50 -11.44
C ALA A 237 10.07 16.54 -11.27
N LEU A 238 10.76 15.43 -11.60
CA LEU A 238 12.23 15.29 -11.55
C LEU A 238 12.92 15.68 -12.88
N ALA A 239 12.15 15.76 -13.99
CA ALA A 239 12.65 16.12 -15.31
C ALA A 239 12.77 17.64 -15.46
#